data_3896701d557a24d12e87c3ebb888308e
#
_entry.id   3896701d557a24d12e87c3ebb888308e
#
_cell.length_a   1.000
_cell.length_b   1.000
_cell.length_c   1.000
_cell.angle_alpha   90.00
_cell.angle_beta   90.00
_cell.angle_gamma   90.00
#
_symmetry.space_group_name_H-M   'P 1'
#
loop_
_entity.id
_entity.type
_entity.pdbx_description
1 polymer ?
#
loop_
_entity_poly.entity_id
_entity_poly.type
_entity_poly.pdbx_seq_one_letter_code
_entity_poly.pdbx_strand_id
1 'polypeptide(L)'
;MKKLIISLFAVLGLCGSSCSYLDMSPDLGIQEEDIFTSYNNTWQYFQTVYYREFSGHAAGSTVRYRNIFMAAPMIMDMNENRYSFYVFTDAADTGRKGGLSVKKGSFNTTFQQFFCNDAPKGRPLFQVMFEIIRICNKTIANVDRMADATPEQHDDLLGQAHFIRGFAYFTLCCYFGGMPYMTETLGADDEWDLPRLSAYETFVRCAEDFGTAYEYMKAAGTLRRDGLPGTEGNLTGEGARYPNGVTAKAMQGRALLFAASKLNNRYGESDWRAAAEVCAEAITLAGEWGYSMEPIKNWSKNFTVGPRTNEQLWAMAHLGKSNGKNGRTSCLLAQPQNNHSKGAGTCPTQNYVDKFETKWGDPLETEDDRRAAVAAGHYDDQNPYANRDPRFDLTVVHDGMKVEGSAGSDVINIYRKQDGTYPTSKVSKNNRSFGWPRYTSTTAGHSNTGYYLRKYWDGKYNTSYLQIDPIIRVAELYLNYAEAVNEYAGPQGTAGGLALTALDAVNKVRERAGMPNVQERFTADRDTFRPRIYNERNVELAYEGHHYFRDSRRWRTCEQSMTQKLYGMDIELVGGKKKYTRFELEDARQPTWKPCMYYFPLPADEASKMKNFVNNDYWD
;
A
#
# COMPACT_ATOMS: atom_id res chain seq x y z
N MET A 1 62.61 54.26 -19.55
CA MET A 1 63.03 53.04 -18.79
C MET A 1 62.40 52.90 -17.42
N LYS A 2 62.28 53.94 -16.57
CA LYS A 2 61.66 53.77 -15.22
C LYS A 2 60.20 53.36 -15.24
N LYS A 3 59.40 53.76 -16.22
CA LYS A 3 57.97 53.35 -16.31
C LYS A 3 57.77 51.91 -16.78
N LEU A 4 58.70 51.32 -17.52
CA LEU A 4 58.66 49.93 -17.98
C LEU A 4 59.00 48.94 -16.85
N ILE A 5 59.94 49.35 -15.97
CA ILE A 5 60.36 48.54 -14.82
C ILE A 5 59.22 48.44 -13.75
N ILE A 6 58.50 49.54 -13.54
CA ILE A 6 57.37 49.53 -12.60
C ILE A 6 56.19 48.64 -13.10
N SER A 7 55.96 48.65 -14.45
CA SER A 7 54.93 47.74 -15.02
C SER A 7 55.33 46.25 -14.96
N LEU A 8 56.61 45.94 -15.04
CA LEU A 8 57.13 44.59 -14.96
C LEU A 8 57.03 44.02 -13.50
N PHE A 9 57.29 44.87 -12.51
CA PHE A 9 57.10 44.49 -11.08
C PHE A 9 55.65 44.37 -10.68
N ALA A 10 54.74 45.14 -11.25
CA ALA A 10 53.29 45.01 -11.00
C ALA A 10 52.72 43.73 -11.62
N VAL A 11 53.23 43.26 -12.76
CA VAL A 11 52.81 41.98 -13.39
C VAL A 11 53.40 40.78 -12.63
N LEU A 12 54.62 40.88 -12.11
CA LEU A 12 55.23 39.83 -11.29
C LEU A 12 54.60 39.75 -9.87
N GLY A 13 54.08 40.84 -9.32
CA GLY A 13 53.38 40.86 -8.04
C GLY A 13 51.96 40.24 -8.11
N LEU A 14 51.33 40.26 -9.30
CA LEU A 14 50.02 39.65 -9.51
C LEU A 14 50.08 38.13 -9.80
N CYS A 15 51.22 37.62 -10.23
CA CYS A 15 51.42 36.18 -10.42
C CYS A 15 51.80 35.45 -9.13
N GLY A 16 52.21 36.15 -8.07
CA GLY A 16 52.60 35.53 -6.77
C GLY A 16 51.43 35.27 -5.79
N SER A 17 50.23 35.82 -6.06
CA SER A 17 49.06 35.61 -5.19
C SER A 17 48.02 34.61 -5.73
N SER A 18 48.33 33.96 -6.88
CA SER A 18 47.41 33.00 -7.50
C SER A 18 47.70 31.53 -7.10
N CYS A 19 48.79 31.26 -6.36
CA CYS A 19 49.15 29.89 -6.02
C CYS A 19 48.37 29.31 -4.83
N SER A 20 47.78 30.12 -3.97
CA SER A 20 47.00 29.59 -2.86
C SER A 20 45.56 29.17 -3.24
N TYR A 21 45.08 29.56 -4.41
CA TYR A 21 43.80 29.11 -4.94
C TYR A 21 43.87 27.72 -5.60
N LEU A 22 45.08 27.29 -5.99
CA LEU A 22 45.32 25.96 -6.57
C LEU A 22 45.72 24.91 -5.52
N ASP A 23 46.04 25.35 -4.30
CA ASP A 23 46.32 24.47 -3.15
C ASP A 23 45.08 24.17 -2.27
N MET A 24 43.90 24.58 -2.65
CA MET A 24 42.69 24.03 -2.09
C MET A 24 42.60 22.59 -2.60
N SER A 25 42.96 21.65 -1.75
CA SER A 25 42.56 20.27 -1.95
C SER A 25 41.03 20.31 -2.17
N PRO A 26 40.52 19.70 -3.27
CA PRO A 26 39.07 19.61 -3.43
C PRO A 26 38.53 19.04 -2.13
N ASP A 27 37.54 19.71 -1.56
CA ASP A 27 36.75 19.11 -0.47
C ASP A 27 36.05 17.89 -1.09
N LEU A 28 36.73 16.74 -0.99
CA LEU A 28 36.27 15.48 -1.60
C LEU A 28 35.03 14.95 -0.91
N GLY A 29 34.51 15.69 0.09
CA GLY A 29 33.41 15.21 0.91
C GLY A 29 33.81 13.94 1.68
N ILE A 30 32.83 13.27 2.26
CA ILE A 30 33.04 11.97 2.91
C ILE A 30 33.29 10.94 1.80
N GLN A 31 34.48 10.31 1.80
CA GLN A 31 34.79 9.23 0.87
C GLN A 31 33.98 7.99 1.22
N GLU A 32 33.67 7.13 0.25
CA GLU A 32 32.94 5.88 0.49
C GLU A 32 33.65 5.01 1.54
N GLU A 33 34.96 5.05 1.56
CA GLU A 33 35.80 4.31 2.52
C GLU A 33 35.57 4.76 3.96
N ASP A 34 35.28 6.04 4.19
CA ASP A 34 35.03 6.61 5.51
C ASP A 34 33.62 6.31 6.03
N ILE A 35 32.66 6.05 5.14
CA ILE A 35 31.27 5.77 5.50
C ILE A 35 31.17 4.50 6.36
N PHE A 36 31.92 3.45 6.01
CA PHE A 36 31.81 2.14 6.62
C PHE A 36 32.78 1.89 7.77
N THR A 37 33.49 2.90 8.25
CA THR A 37 34.47 2.77 9.33
C THR A 37 33.84 2.78 10.72
N SER A 38 32.65 3.32 10.89
CA SER A 38 31.93 3.38 12.16
C SER A 38 30.45 3.05 12.00
N TYR A 39 29.84 2.55 13.08
CA TYR A 39 28.42 2.24 13.12
C TYR A 39 27.56 3.47 12.79
N ASN A 40 27.85 4.62 13.39
CA ASN A 40 27.06 5.82 13.16
C ASN A 40 27.05 6.26 11.69
N ASN A 41 28.20 6.28 11.03
CA ASN A 41 28.30 6.67 9.63
C ASN A 41 27.58 5.67 8.71
N THR A 42 27.81 4.37 8.94
CA THR A 42 27.15 3.29 8.18
C THR A 42 25.64 3.32 8.38
N TRP A 43 25.18 3.52 9.61
CA TRP A 43 23.76 3.66 9.90
C TRP A 43 23.14 4.88 9.23
N GLN A 44 23.79 6.05 9.26
CA GLN A 44 23.31 7.25 8.57
C GLN A 44 23.22 7.04 7.05
N TYR A 45 24.22 6.38 6.46
CA TYR A 45 24.18 6.00 5.05
C TYR A 45 23.00 5.07 4.78
N PHE A 46 22.84 4.00 5.54
CA PHE A 46 21.76 3.04 5.38
C PHE A 46 20.38 3.68 5.62
N GLN A 47 20.22 4.60 6.57
CA GLN A 47 18.95 5.29 6.81
C GLN A 47 18.39 6.01 5.58
N THR A 48 19.21 6.30 4.59
CA THR A 48 18.76 6.92 3.34
C THR A 48 17.78 6.04 2.56
N VAL A 49 17.71 4.72 2.81
CA VAL A 49 16.67 3.84 2.26
C VAL A 49 15.29 4.18 2.81
N TYR A 50 15.20 4.66 4.05
CA TYR A 50 13.95 5.08 4.69
C TYR A 50 13.62 6.53 4.37
N TYR A 51 14.63 7.41 4.39
CA TYR A 51 14.49 8.85 4.21
C TYR A 51 15.61 9.42 3.39
N ARG A 52 15.30 10.36 2.54
CA ARG A 52 16.26 11.27 1.94
C ARG A 52 15.81 12.69 2.20
N GLU A 53 16.67 13.50 2.83
CA GLU A 53 16.46 14.92 2.98
C GLU A 53 17.07 15.64 1.75
N PHE A 54 16.27 16.45 1.10
CA PHE A 54 16.78 17.41 0.13
C PHE A 54 16.58 18.81 0.70
N SER A 55 17.65 19.59 0.77
CA SER A 55 17.56 21.03 0.94
C SER A 55 16.91 21.60 -0.33
N GLY A 56 15.64 21.96 -0.23
CA GLY A 56 14.91 22.58 -1.32
C GLY A 56 15.44 23.97 -1.63
N HIS A 57 15.35 24.40 -2.90
CA HIS A 57 15.79 25.71 -3.38
C HIS A 57 14.98 26.91 -2.83
N ALA A 58 14.03 26.69 -1.92
CA ALA A 58 13.33 27.74 -1.21
C ALA A 58 13.89 27.84 0.20
N ALA A 59 14.45 28.99 0.54
CA ALA A 59 15.07 29.26 1.82
C ALA A 59 14.22 28.77 3.01
N GLY A 60 14.76 27.81 3.76
CA GLY A 60 14.18 27.34 5.02
C GLY A 60 13.24 26.13 4.96
N SER A 61 13.08 25.47 3.83
CA SER A 61 12.21 24.30 3.72
C SER A 61 13.02 23.02 3.51
N THR A 62 13.13 22.18 4.54
CA THR A 62 13.66 20.82 4.43
C THR A 62 12.53 19.90 4.00
N VAL A 63 12.58 19.38 2.79
CA VAL A 63 11.61 18.39 2.30
C VAL A 63 12.20 17.00 2.49
N ARG A 64 11.56 16.20 3.35
CA ARG A 64 11.95 14.80 3.58
C ARG A 64 11.22 13.90 2.60
N TYR A 65 11.96 13.27 1.71
CA TYR A 65 11.44 12.25 0.82
C TYR A 65 11.60 10.87 1.46
N ARG A 66 10.60 10.01 1.28
CA ARG A 66 10.57 8.67 1.85
C ARG A 66 10.88 7.67 0.75
N ASN A 67 12.08 7.09 0.75
CA ASN A 67 12.53 6.23 -0.34
C ASN A 67 11.81 4.89 -0.37
N ILE A 68 12.02 4.00 0.61
CA ILE A 68 11.40 2.66 0.59
C ILE A 68 9.87 2.74 0.67
N PHE A 69 9.35 3.77 1.33
CA PHE A 69 7.90 3.97 1.46
C PHE A 69 7.23 4.52 0.20
N MET A 70 7.97 4.81 -0.86
CA MET A 70 7.36 4.95 -2.19
C MET A 70 6.72 3.64 -2.65
N ALA A 71 7.21 2.51 -2.13
CA ALA A 71 6.61 1.19 -2.31
C ALA A 71 5.42 0.94 -1.40
N ALA A 72 5.22 1.76 -0.36
CA ALA A 72 4.03 1.68 0.51
C ALA A 72 2.91 2.52 -0.11
N PRO A 73 1.90 1.91 -0.52
CA PRO A 73 1.11 2.33 -1.64
C PRO A 73 -0.28 2.73 -1.25
N MET A 74 -0.47 3.95 -0.84
CA MET A 74 -1.84 4.44 -0.70
C MET A 74 -2.23 5.43 -1.78
N ILE A 75 -1.30 6.22 -2.25
CA ILE A 75 -1.65 7.36 -3.08
C ILE A 75 -0.61 7.53 -4.17
N MET A 76 -1.07 7.37 -5.39
CA MET A 76 -0.35 7.91 -6.53
C MET A 76 -0.70 9.39 -6.65
N ASP A 77 0.30 10.23 -6.47
CA ASP A 77 0.15 11.64 -6.78
C ASP A 77 0.56 11.88 -8.22
N MET A 78 -0.41 12.19 -9.02
CA MET A 78 -0.17 12.66 -10.39
C MET A 78 -0.80 14.03 -10.53
N ASN A 79 0.02 15.07 -10.52
CA ASN A 79 -0.36 16.41 -10.94
C ASN A 79 -1.87 16.73 -10.78
N GLU A 80 -2.36 16.75 -9.53
CA GLU A 80 -3.76 17.00 -9.15
C GLU A 80 -4.76 15.82 -9.31
N ASN A 81 -4.36 14.66 -9.86
CA ASN A 81 -5.22 13.49 -10.05
C ASN A 81 -4.88 12.37 -9.05
N ARG A 82 -5.16 12.57 -7.79
CA ARG A 82 -4.82 11.67 -6.69
C ARG A 82 -5.86 10.55 -6.56
N TYR A 83 -5.49 9.30 -6.80
CA TYR A 83 -6.33 8.13 -6.65
C TYR A 83 -5.51 6.90 -6.24
N SER A 84 -6.16 5.89 -5.66
CA SER A 84 -5.52 4.64 -5.27
C SER A 84 -5.44 3.64 -6.43
N PHE A 85 -4.61 2.61 -6.29
CA PHE A 85 -4.54 1.49 -7.24
C PHE A 85 -5.87 0.72 -7.37
N TYR A 86 -6.77 0.87 -6.42
CA TYR A 86 -8.11 0.30 -6.52
C TYR A 86 -8.90 0.85 -7.72
N VAL A 87 -8.61 2.07 -8.16
CA VAL A 87 -9.22 2.66 -9.36
C VAL A 87 -8.81 1.92 -10.65
N PHE A 88 -7.69 1.18 -10.62
CA PHE A 88 -7.25 0.35 -11.75
C PHE A 88 -7.86 -1.06 -11.74
N THR A 89 -8.86 -1.28 -10.92
CA THR A 89 -9.60 -2.52 -10.75
C THR A 89 -11.10 -2.27 -10.84
N ASP A 90 -11.87 -3.32 -10.68
CA ASP A 90 -13.34 -3.24 -10.52
C ASP A 90 -13.78 -2.70 -9.14
N ALA A 91 -12.84 -2.59 -8.19
CA ALA A 91 -13.16 -2.22 -6.80
C ALA A 91 -13.51 -0.75 -6.60
N ALA A 92 -13.00 0.14 -7.44
CA ALA A 92 -13.26 1.57 -7.29
C ALA A 92 -13.34 2.30 -8.64
N ASP A 93 -13.99 3.45 -8.60
CA ASP A 93 -13.91 4.47 -9.62
C ASP A 93 -13.37 5.77 -9.01
N THR A 94 -13.17 6.78 -9.82
CA THR A 94 -12.70 8.09 -9.38
C THR A 94 -13.69 9.17 -9.78
N GLY A 95 -13.96 10.10 -8.87
CA GLY A 95 -14.71 11.33 -9.17
C GLY A 95 -13.91 12.34 -10.00
N ARG A 96 -12.81 11.92 -10.62
CA ARG A 96 -11.88 12.73 -11.40
C ARG A 96 -11.76 12.19 -12.83
N LYS A 97 -11.10 12.96 -13.70
CA LYS A 97 -10.89 12.56 -15.10
C LYS A 97 -9.72 11.59 -15.30
N GLY A 98 -8.77 11.53 -14.36
CA GLY A 98 -7.57 10.68 -14.47
C GLY A 98 -7.82 9.22 -14.12
N GLY A 99 -6.88 8.33 -14.47
CA GLY A 99 -6.90 6.90 -14.12
C GLY A 99 -7.74 5.99 -15.00
N LEU A 100 -8.63 6.54 -15.80
CA LEU A 100 -9.51 5.76 -16.67
C LEU A 100 -8.74 5.03 -17.79
N SER A 101 -7.70 5.64 -18.32
CA SER A 101 -6.82 5.02 -19.32
C SER A 101 -6.18 3.73 -18.82
N VAL A 102 -5.69 3.74 -17.56
CA VAL A 102 -5.10 2.55 -16.92
C VAL A 102 -6.14 1.44 -16.76
N LYS A 103 -7.34 1.78 -16.30
CA LYS A 103 -8.46 0.84 -16.15
C LYS A 103 -8.87 0.19 -17.49
N LYS A 104 -8.61 0.88 -18.60
CA LYS A 104 -8.84 0.40 -19.96
C LYS A 104 -7.65 -0.29 -20.61
N GLY A 105 -6.57 -0.52 -19.85
CA GLY A 105 -5.35 -1.13 -20.37
C GLY A 105 -4.61 -0.27 -21.39
N SER A 106 -4.79 1.04 -21.33
CA SER A 106 -4.05 2.02 -22.13
C SER A 106 -2.83 2.50 -21.33
N PHE A 107 -1.94 1.57 -21.01
CA PHE A 107 -0.64 1.88 -20.46
C PHE A 107 0.29 2.29 -21.60
N ASN A 108 1.17 3.22 -21.35
CA ASN A 108 2.31 3.50 -22.20
C ASN A 108 3.58 3.51 -21.35
N THR A 109 4.72 3.51 -21.99
CA THR A 109 6.03 3.52 -21.33
C THR A 109 6.26 4.75 -20.45
N THR A 110 5.50 5.83 -20.67
CA THR A 110 5.49 7.02 -19.79
C THR A 110 4.71 6.77 -18.48
N PHE A 111 4.05 5.63 -18.35
CA PHE A 111 3.31 5.23 -17.14
C PHE A 111 4.18 5.15 -15.88
N GLN A 112 5.49 5.04 -16.01
CA GLN A 112 6.43 5.10 -14.89
C GLN A 112 6.30 6.36 -14.04
N GLN A 113 5.87 7.47 -14.65
CA GLN A 113 5.59 8.70 -13.92
C GLN A 113 4.48 8.54 -12.88
N PHE A 114 3.64 7.50 -13.00
CA PHE A 114 2.59 7.22 -12.04
C PHE A 114 3.12 6.79 -10.67
N PHE A 115 4.29 6.19 -10.61
CA PHE A 115 4.95 5.80 -9.38
C PHE A 115 5.89 6.88 -8.84
N CYS A 116 5.80 8.09 -9.35
CA CYS A 116 6.61 9.20 -8.88
C CYS A 116 5.93 9.91 -7.72
N ASN A 117 6.69 10.17 -6.68
CA ASN A 117 6.26 11.00 -5.58
C ASN A 117 6.52 12.49 -5.90
N ASP A 118 5.89 13.40 -5.14
CA ASP A 118 5.89 14.87 -5.15
C ASP A 118 7.23 15.61 -5.43
N ALA A 119 8.25 14.98 -5.93
CA ALA A 119 9.50 15.66 -6.27
C ALA A 119 9.32 16.50 -7.55
N PRO A 120 9.90 17.69 -7.62
CA PRO A 120 9.82 18.55 -8.82
C PRO A 120 10.34 17.91 -10.12
N LYS A 121 10.94 16.72 -10.01
CA LYS A 121 11.46 15.91 -11.12
C LYS A 121 11.22 14.42 -10.85
N GLY A 122 10.00 14.04 -10.43
CA GLY A 122 9.58 12.71 -10.02
C GLY A 122 10.56 11.59 -10.41
N ARG A 123 11.03 10.83 -9.39
CA ARG A 123 11.90 9.67 -9.63
C ARG A 123 11.01 8.44 -9.77
N PRO A 124 11.11 7.67 -10.85
CA PRO A 124 10.33 6.47 -11.05
C PRO A 124 10.56 5.46 -9.91
N LEU A 125 9.49 4.79 -9.47
CA LEU A 125 9.58 3.72 -8.46
C LEU A 125 10.67 2.70 -8.80
N PHE A 126 10.76 2.31 -10.07
CA PHE A 126 11.74 1.36 -10.57
C PHE A 126 13.18 1.77 -10.20
N GLN A 127 13.57 3.01 -10.55
CA GLN A 127 14.91 3.53 -10.25
C GLN A 127 15.17 3.62 -8.75
N VAL A 128 14.18 4.10 -7.98
CA VAL A 128 14.32 4.21 -6.52
C VAL A 128 14.53 2.85 -5.86
N MET A 129 13.83 1.82 -6.31
CA MET A 129 14.01 0.47 -5.75
C MET A 129 15.41 -0.08 -6.06
N PHE A 130 15.95 0.11 -7.26
CA PHE A 130 17.32 -0.31 -7.57
C PHE A 130 18.40 0.49 -6.83
N GLU A 131 18.18 1.78 -6.57
CA GLU A 131 19.06 2.54 -5.67
C GLU A 131 19.06 1.99 -4.25
N ILE A 132 17.89 1.65 -3.72
CA ILE A 132 17.74 1.02 -2.41
C ILE A 132 18.47 -0.33 -2.37
N ILE A 133 18.30 -1.17 -3.39
CA ILE A 133 19.00 -2.44 -3.52
C ILE A 133 20.52 -2.23 -3.48
N ARG A 134 21.04 -1.24 -4.22
CA ARG A 134 22.46 -0.90 -4.21
C ARG A 134 22.94 -0.46 -2.82
N ILE A 135 22.17 0.37 -2.11
CA ILE A 135 22.52 0.78 -0.74
C ILE A 135 22.56 -0.45 0.18
N CYS A 136 21.59 -1.35 0.09
CA CYS A 136 21.58 -2.58 0.87
C CYS A 136 22.79 -3.46 0.58
N ASN A 137 23.11 -3.70 -0.70
CA ASN A 137 24.25 -4.50 -1.11
C ASN A 137 25.59 -3.90 -0.60
N LYS A 138 25.76 -2.57 -0.73
CA LYS A 138 26.94 -1.88 -0.19
C LYS A 138 27.03 -2.01 1.33
N THR A 139 25.92 -1.89 2.06
CA THR A 139 25.88 -2.06 3.51
C THR A 139 26.26 -3.47 3.90
N ILE A 140 25.66 -4.49 3.28
CA ILE A 140 25.96 -5.91 3.57
C ILE A 140 27.44 -6.22 3.29
N ALA A 141 28.00 -5.75 2.20
CA ALA A 141 29.38 -6.01 1.82
C ALA A 141 30.43 -5.32 2.71
N ASN A 142 30.04 -4.29 3.47
CA ASN A 142 30.99 -3.48 4.25
C ASN A 142 30.69 -3.44 5.76
N VAL A 143 29.67 -4.15 6.23
CA VAL A 143 29.25 -4.11 7.64
C VAL A 143 30.37 -4.51 8.60
N ASP A 144 31.23 -5.46 8.24
CA ASP A 144 32.38 -5.94 9.05
C ASP A 144 33.50 -4.90 9.22
N ARG A 145 33.45 -3.79 8.48
CA ARG A 145 34.45 -2.71 8.57
C ARG A 145 34.16 -1.73 9.71
N MET A 146 33.01 -1.81 10.35
CA MET A 146 32.64 -0.95 11.48
C MET A 146 33.43 -1.37 12.74
N ALA A 147 34.45 -0.57 13.10
CA ALA A 147 35.31 -0.90 14.21
C ALA A 147 34.65 -0.71 15.60
N ASP A 148 33.58 0.05 15.70
CA ASP A 148 32.91 0.46 16.94
C ASP A 148 31.50 -0.12 17.12
N ALA A 149 31.03 -0.98 16.22
CA ALA A 149 29.72 -1.62 16.31
C ALA A 149 29.72 -2.72 17.38
N THR A 150 28.64 -2.77 18.18
CA THR A 150 28.37 -3.96 18.99
C THR A 150 27.87 -5.11 18.12
N PRO A 151 27.97 -6.38 18.56
CA PRO A 151 27.42 -7.52 17.82
C PRO A 151 25.92 -7.33 17.48
N GLU A 152 25.12 -6.79 18.41
CA GLU A 152 23.71 -6.54 18.22
C GLU A 152 23.44 -5.45 17.17
N GLN A 153 24.27 -4.40 17.16
CA GLN A 153 24.18 -3.34 16.14
C GLN A 153 24.56 -3.84 14.76
N HIS A 154 25.62 -4.67 14.68
CA HIS A 154 26.06 -5.32 13.46
C HIS A 154 24.95 -6.20 12.88
N ASP A 155 24.42 -7.12 13.69
CA ASP A 155 23.38 -8.05 13.26
C ASP A 155 22.07 -7.34 12.94
N ASP A 156 21.69 -6.32 13.72
CA ASP A 156 20.50 -5.54 13.41
C ASP A 156 20.60 -4.83 12.05
N LEU A 157 21.76 -4.25 11.76
CA LEU A 157 21.97 -3.56 10.47
C LEU A 157 21.95 -4.55 9.30
N LEU A 158 22.52 -5.74 9.44
CA LEU A 158 22.40 -6.81 8.46
C LEU A 158 20.94 -7.23 8.27
N GLY A 159 20.22 -7.46 9.36
CA GLY A 159 18.81 -7.77 9.34
C GLY A 159 17.97 -6.72 8.60
N GLN A 160 18.23 -5.44 8.86
CA GLN A 160 17.58 -4.34 8.16
C GLN A 160 17.92 -4.32 6.66
N ALA A 161 19.20 -4.53 6.32
CA ALA A 161 19.64 -4.47 4.91
C ALA A 161 19.05 -5.60 4.07
N HIS A 162 19.07 -6.85 4.58
CA HIS A 162 18.41 -7.98 3.93
C HIS A 162 16.89 -7.77 3.81
N PHE A 163 16.23 -7.33 4.88
CA PHE A 163 14.79 -7.06 4.84
C PHE A 163 14.43 -6.04 3.77
N ILE A 164 15.12 -4.91 3.73
CA ILE A 164 14.82 -3.82 2.79
C ILE A 164 15.13 -4.22 1.36
N ARG A 165 16.20 -5.00 1.11
CA ARG A 165 16.49 -5.55 -0.21
C ARG A 165 15.37 -6.49 -0.68
N GLY A 166 14.97 -7.44 0.14
CA GLY A 166 13.85 -8.34 -0.13
C GLY A 166 12.55 -7.58 -0.39
N PHE A 167 12.26 -6.52 0.38
CA PHE A 167 11.06 -5.70 0.19
C PHE A 167 11.10 -4.87 -1.10
N ALA A 168 12.25 -4.36 -1.50
CA ALA A 168 12.42 -3.64 -2.76
C ALA A 168 12.16 -4.57 -3.96
N TYR A 169 12.76 -5.76 -3.96
CA TYR A 169 12.51 -6.76 -5.01
C TYR A 169 11.09 -7.30 -5.00
N PHE A 170 10.50 -7.55 -3.82
CA PHE A 170 9.10 -7.94 -3.71
C PHE A 170 8.18 -6.89 -4.35
N THR A 171 8.46 -5.62 -4.11
CA THR A 171 7.70 -4.51 -4.69
C THR A 171 7.86 -4.47 -6.22
N LEU A 172 9.09 -4.54 -6.73
CA LEU A 172 9.34 -4.59 -8.17
C LEU A 172 8.61 -5.77 -8.82
N CYS A 173 8.71 -6.96 -8.22
CA CYS A 173 8.09 -8.16 -8.75
C CYS A 173 6.56 -8.06 -8.79
N CYS A 174 5.92 -7.47 -7.77
CA CYS A 174 4.47 -7.27 -7.75
C CYS A 174 3.94 -6.42 -8.91
N TYR A 175 4.75 -5.50 -9.44
CA TYR A 175 4.30 -4.58 -10.48
C TYR A 175 4.88 -4.88 -11.86
N PHE A 176 6.13 -5.32 -11.92
CA PHE A 176 6.87 -5.49 -13.18
C PHE A 176 7.23 -6.95 -13.48
N GLY A 177 6.80 -7.89 -12.63
CA GLY A 177 7.17 -9.30 -12.78
C GLY A 177 8.60 -9.59 -12.32
N GLY A 178 9.15 -10.71 -12.76
CA GLY A 178 10.48 -11.15 -12.34
C GLY A 178 11.60 -10.16 -12.64
N MET A 179 12.66 -10.19 -11.82
CA MET A 179 13.78 -9.25 -11.88
C MET A 179 15.12 -9.99 -11.84
N PRO A 180 16.20 -9.41 -12.41
CA PRO A 180 17.55 -9.87 -12.08
C PRO A 180 17.79 -9.60 -10.59
N TYR A 181 18.13 -10.62 -9.82
CA TYR A 181 18.28 -10.53 -8.37
C TYR A 181 19.75 -10.35 -8.00
N MET A 182 20.17 -9.10 -7.88
CA MET A 182 21.56 -8.72 -7.58
C MET A 182 21.78 -8.70 -6.07
N THR A 183 22.74 -9.48 -5.60
CA THR A 183 23.16 -9.52 -4.19
C THR A 183 24.48 -8.79 -3.96
N GLU A 184 25.14 -8.37 -5.03
CA GLU A 184 26.40 -7.64 -5.04
C GLU A 184 26.23 -6.28 -5.73
N THR A 185 27.22 -5.41 -5.51
CA THR A 185 27.27 -4.12 -6.17
C THR A 185 28.07 -4.24 -7.46
N LEU A 186 27.43 -4.02 -8.59
CA LEU A 186 28.11 -4.00 -9.88
C LEU A 186 28.98 -2.75 -10.01
N GLY A 187 30.23 -2.94 -10.46
CA GLY A 187 31.18 -1.90 -10.86
C GLY A 187 30.98 -1.45 -12.30
N ALA A 188 31.84 -0.53 -12.76
CA ALA A 188 31.73 0.02 -14.11
C ALA A 188 32.05 -1.01 -15.21
N ASP A 189 32.92 -1.96 -14.91
CA ASP A 189 33.44 -2.98 -15.85
C ASP A 189 32.66 -4.31 -15.78
N ASP A 190 31.66 -4.41 -14.88
CA ASP A 190 30.88 -5.64 -14.71
C ASP A 190 29.79 -5.76 -15.80
N GLU A 191 29.28 -6.99 -15.99
CA GLU A 191 28.16 -7.25 -16.89
C GLU A 191 26.85 -6.71 -16.29
N TRP A 192 26.27 -5.72 -16.94
CA TRP A 192 25.01 -5.07 -16.50
C TRP A 192 23.76 -5.65 -17.17
N ASP A 193 23.91 -6.34 -18.30
CA ASP A 193 22.80 -6.90 -19.07
C ASP A 193 22.38 -8.27 -18.53
N LEU A 194 21.95 -8.31 -17.28
CA LEU A 194 21.56 -9.51 -16.58
C LEU A 194 20.17 -9.99 -17.01
N PRO A 195 19.98 -11.30 -17.22
CA PRO A 195 18.66 -11.87 -17.51
C PRO A 195 17.74 -11.75 -16.29
N ARG A 196 16.45 -11.57 -16.56
CA ARG A 196 15.42 -11.59 -15.52
C ARG A 196 15.20 -13.02 -15.02
N LEU A 197 15.03 -13.17 -13.73
CA LEU A 197 14.40 -14.35 -13.14
C LEU A 197 12.90 -14.35 -13.46
N SER A 198 12.24 -15.49 -13.32
CA SER A 198 10.78 -15.54 -13.29
C SER A 198 10.23 -14.81 -12.07
N ALA A 199 8.95 -14.46 -12.08
CA ALA A 199 8.29 -13.89 -10.91
C ALA A 199 8.32 -14.87 -9.72
N TYR A 200 8.13 -16.16 -9.97
CA TYR A 200 8.28 -17.22 -8.97
C TYR A 200 9.65 -17.15 -8.28
N GLU A 201 10.72 -17.25 -9.06
CA GLU A 201 12.10 -17.24 -8.54
C GLU A 201 12.41 -15.93 -7.80
N THR A 202 11.94 -14.80 -8.31
CA THR A 202 12.11 -13.50 -7.64
C THR A 202 11.43 -13.49 -6.27
N PHE A 203 10.19 -13.97 -6.14
CA PHE A 203 9.52 -14.06 -4.85
C PHE A 203 10.20 -15.04 -3.88
N VAL A 204 10.72 -16.16 -4.37
CA VAL A 204 11.49 -17.10 -3.55
C VAL A 204 12.76 -16.44 -3.03
N ARG A 205 13.51 -15.70 -3.86
CA ARG A 205 14.69 -14.93 -3.41
C ARG A 205 14.32 -13.84 -2.39
N CYS A 206 13.17 -13.19 -2.55
CA CYS A 206 12.67 -12.27 -1.52
C CYS A 206 12.41 -13.00 -0.19
N ALA A 207 11.84 -14.20 -0.23
CA ALA A 207 11.59 -15.00 0.97
C ALA A 207 12.91 -15.44 1.64
N GLU A 208 13.95 -15.76 0.86
CA GLU A 208 15.30 -16.03 1.39
C GLU A 208 15.87 -14.81 2.11
N ASP A 209 15.79 -13.62 1.52
CA ASP A 209 16.23 -12.38 2.15
C ASP A 209 15.45 -12.08 3.45
N PHE A 210 14.14 -12.27 3.46
CA PHE A 210 13.32 -12.10 4.68
C PHE A 210 13.67 -13.14 5.75
N GLY A 211 13.96 -14.39 5.37
CA GLY A 211 14.42 -15.43 6.27
C GLY A 211 15.77 -15.08 6.90
N THR A 212 16.72 -14.63 6.08
CA THR A 212 18.04 -14.16 6.54
C THR A 212 17.90 -12.95 7.48
N ALA A 213 17.04 -12.00 7.12
CA ALA A 213 16.74 -10.85 7.97
C ALA A 213 16.17 -11.26 9.34
N TYR A 214 15.28 -12.26 9.37
CA TYR A 214 14.74 -12.80 10.62
C TYR A 214 15.83 -13.36 11.53
N GLU A 215 16.76 -14.17 11.00
CA GLU A 215 17.83 -14.77 11.80
C GLU A 215 18.77 -13.69 12.38
N TYR A 216 19.17 -12.69 11.61
CA TYR A 216 19.96 -11.57 12.11
C TYR A 216 19.22 -10.74 13.14
N MET A 217 17.95 -10.39 12.91
CA MET A 217 17.15 -9.63 13.87
C MET A 217 16.88 -10.42 15.15
N LYS A 218 16.82 -11.75 15.07
CA LYS A 218 16.73 -12.64 16.24
C LYS A 218 18.02 -12.61 17.04
N ALA A 219 19.18 -12.71 16.40
CA ALA A 219 20.49 -12.62 17.04
C ALA A 219 20.68 -11.24 17.69
N ALA A 220 20.25 -10.17 17.04
CA ALA A 220 20.29 -8.80 17.57
C ALA A 220 19.27 -8.51 18.69
N GLY A 221 18.38 -9.44 19.04
CA GLY A 221 17.33 -9.20 20.04
C GLY A 221 16.23 -8.24 19.57
N THR A 222 16.07 -8.02 18.25
CA THR A 222 15.12 -7.06 17.67
C THR A 222 13.91 -7.74 17.01
N LEU A 223 13.42 -8.84 17.64
CA LEU A 223 12.21 -9.53 17.18
C LEU A 223 10.95 -8.68 17.32
N ARG A 224 10.91 -7.78 18.31
CA ARG A 224 9.87 -6.73 18.41
C ARG A 224 10.55 -5.38 18.66
N ARG A 225 10.02 -4.35 18.01
CA ARG A 225 10.40 -2.96 18.24
C ARG A 225 9.19 -2.18 18.66
N ASP A 226 9.14 -1.84 19.94
CA ASP A 226 8.13 -0.92 20.44
C ASP A 226 8.54 0.51 20.13
N GLY A 227 7.57 1.35 19.79
CA GLY A 227 7.81 2.79 19.74
C GLY A 227 8.27 3.27 21.13
N LEU A 228 9.16 4.25 21.18
CA LEU A 228 9.66 4.78 22.45
C LEU A 228 8.49 5.16 23.37
N PRO A 229 8.47 4.67 24.62
CA PRO A 229 7.44 5.04 25.59
C PRO A 229 7.44 6.57 25.80
N GLY A 230 6.27 7.17 25.87
CA GLY A 230 6.11 8.59 26.21
C GLY A 230 5.97 9.56 25.06
N THR A 231 5.92 9.07 23.82
CA THR A 231 5.56 9.91 22.67
C THR A 231 4.13 9.63 22.21
N GLU A 232 3.18 9.81 23.13
CA GLU A 232 1.75 9.79 22.78
C GLU A 232 1.50 10.76 21.60
N GLY A 233 1.00 10.22 20.50
CA GLY A 233 0.76 10.99 19.27
C GLY A 233 1.97 11.12 18.34
N ASN A 234 3.12 10.56 18.67
CA ASN A 234 4.32 10.65 17.85
C ASN A 234 4.71 9.28 17.29
N LEU A 235 4.06 8.85 16.19
CA LEU A 235 4.49 7.73 15.36
C LEU A 235 5.89 7.98 14.72
N THR A 236 6.56 9.03 15.15
CA THR A 236 7.90 9.43 14.76
C THR A 236 8.99 8.79 15.63
N GLY A 237 8.61 7.98 16.64
CA GLY A 237 9.57 7.20 17.40
C GLY A 237 10.38 6.29 16.46
N GLU A 238 11.69 6.27 16.60
CA GLU A 238 12.57 5.52 15.69
C GLU A 238 12.20 4.05 15.59
N GLY A 239 11.83 3.41 16.70
CA GLY A 239 11.47 1.99 16.72
C GLY A 239 10.22 1.58 15.93
N ALA A 240 9.28 2.51 15.68
CA ALA A 240 8.05 2.22 14.92
C ALA A 240 8.27 2.24 13.39
N ARG A 241 9.38 2.76 12.93
CA ARG A 241 9.69 2.95 11.50
C ARG A 241 10.37 1.76 10.88
N TYR A 242 11.11 1.01 11.67
CA TYR A 242 11.95 -0.06 11.20
C TYR A 242 11.23 -1.40 11.32
N PRO A 243 11.36 -2.28 10.33
CA PRO A 243 10.89 -3.65 10.46
C PRO A 243 11.63 -4.37 11.58
N ASN A 244 11.02 -5.42 12.08
CA ASN A 244 11.56 -6.28 13.12
C ASN A 244 11.49 -7.75 12.72
N GLY A 245 12.03 -8.67 13.53
CA GLY A 245 12.08 -10.08 13.17
C GLY A 245 10.71 -10.72 12.96
N VAL A 246 9.68 -10.35 13.74
CA VAL A 246 8.29 -10.81 13.50
C VAL A 246 7.79 -10.34 12.14
N THR A 247 8.09 -9.08 11.78
CA THR A 247 7.75 -8.54 10.46
C THR A 247 8.49 -9.28 9.33
N ALA A 248 9.77 -9.62 9.55
CA ALA A 248 10.56 -10.35 8.56
C ALA A 248 9.98 -11.75 8.30
N LYS A 249 9.63 -12.50 9.36
CA LYS A 249 8.98 -13.80 9.24
C LYS A 249 7.62 -13.69 8.54
N ALA A 250 6.83 -12.70 8.88
CA ALA A 250 5.53 -12.42 8.23
C ALA A 250 5.67 -12.10 6.74
N MET A 251 6.69 -11.32 6.35
CA MET A 251 6.97 -11.01 4.95
C MET A 251 7.55 -12.20 4.19
N GLN A 252 8.31 -13.08 4.85
CA GLN A 252 8.75 -14.36 4.29
C GLN A 252 7.54 -15.21 3.87
N GLY A 253 6.56 -15.38 4.76
CA GLY A 253 5.32 -16.09 4.46
C GLY A 253 4.53 -15.45 3.32
N ARG A 254 4.42 -14.10 3.29
CA ARG A 254 3.77 -13.39 2.19
C ARG A 254 4.48 -13.61 0.85
N ALA A 255 5.81 -13.58 0.81
CA ALA A 255 6.56 -13.78 -0.43
C ALA A 255 6.38 -15.20 -0.98
N LEU A 256 6.44 -16.23 -0.11
CA LEU A 256 6.17 -17.61 -0.49
C LEU A 256 4.71 -17.80 -0.96
N LEU A 257 3.73 -17.14 -0.30
CA LEU A 257 2.34 -17.17 -0.75
C LEU A 257 2.18 -16.58 -2.16
N PHE A 258 2.91 -15.50 -2.48
CA PHE A 258 2.90 -14.90 -3.80
C PHE A 258 3.57 -15.81 -4.84
N ALA A 259 4.66 -16.49 -4.50
CA ALA A 259 5.28 -17.50 -5.34
C ALA A 259 4.32 -18.68 -5.61
N ALA A 260 3.65 -19.17 -4.56
CA ALA A 260 2.69 -20.28 -4.65
C ALA A 260 1.39 -19.93 -5.36
N SER A 261 1.06 -18.64 -5.54
CA SER A 261 -0.22 -18.21 -6.09
C SER A 261 -0.40 -18.62 -7.56
N LYS A 262 -1.64 -18.79 -7.98
CA LYS A 262 -2.05 -19.35 -9.29
C LYS A 262 -1.33 -18.74 -10.51
N LEU A 263 -0.98 -17.45 -10.44
CA LEU A 263 -0.23 -16.79 -11.53
C LEU A 263 1.22 -17.25 -11.61
N ASN A 264 1.85 -17.59 -10.48
CA ASN A 264 3.28 -17.79 -10.36
C ASN A 264 3.66 -19.24 -10.02
N ASN A 265 2.74 -20.04 -9.46
CA ASN A 265 2.99 -21.40 -8.97
C ASN A 265 3.74 -22.25 -9.99
N ARG A 266 4.80 -22.93 -9.54
CA ARG A 266 5.66 -23.74 -10.40
C ARG A 266 5.65 -25.22 -10.03
N TYR A 267 5.57 -25.53 -8.73
CA TYR A 267 5.69 -26.88 -8.22
C TYR A 267 4.42 -27.41 -7.53
N GLY A 268 3.28 -26.76 -7.82
CA GLY A 268 1.98 -27.23 -7.37
C GLY A 268 1.82 -27.16 -5.86
N GLU A 269 1.47 -28.27 -5.24
CA GLU A 269 1.14 -28.39 -3.82
C GLU A 269 2.34 -28.10 -2.90
N SER A 270 3.58 -28.40 -3.33
CA SER A 270 4.77 -28.15 -2.53
C SER A 270 5.01 -26.66 -2.26
N ASP A 271 4.68 -25.78 -3.23
CA ASP A 271 4.80 -24.33 -3.05
C ASP A 271 3.81 -23.83 -2.00
N TRP A 272 2.57 -24.32 -2.06
CA TRP A 272 1.54 -23.98 -1.07
C TRP A 272 1.89 -24.47 0.34
N ARG A 273 2.46 -25.68 0.43
CA ARG A 273 2.92 -26.24 1.70
C ARG A 273 4.01 -25.38 2.33
N ALA A 274 5.03 -25.01 1.55
CA ALA A 274 6.10 -24.15 2.04
C ALA A 274 5.59 -22.80 2.54
N ALA A 275 4.65 -22.17 1.81
CA ALA A 275 4.00 -20.94 2.24
C ALA A 275 3.20 -21.14 3.54
N ALA A 276 2.45 -22.25 3.66
CA ALA A 276 1.62 -22.56 4.82
C ALA A 276 2.46 -22.76 6.09
N GLU A 277 3.58 -23.48 6.00
CA GLU A 277 4.50 -23.74 7.12
C GLU A 277 5.09 -22.43 7.66
N VAL A 278 5.59 -21.56 6.79
CA VAL A 278 6.16 -20.26 7.21
C VAL A 278 5.08 -19.30 7.73
N CYS A 279 3.88 -19.32 7.17
CA CYS A 279 2.75 -18.53 7.70
C CYS A 279 2.34 -19.00 9.09
N ALA A 280 2.39 -20.32 9.38
CA ALA A 280 2.13 -20.86 10.72
C ALA A 280 3.18 -20.38 11.74
N GLU A 281 4.46 -20.43 11.36
CA GLU A 281 5.54 -19.88 12.19
C GLU A 281 5.33 -18.39 12.48
N ALA A 282 4.93 -17.61 11.48
CA ALA A 282 4.69 -16.18 11.64
C ALA A 282 3.53 -15.89 12.62
N ILE A 283 2.45 -16.67 12.58
CA ILE A 283 1.33 -16.55 13.55
C ILE A 283 1.81 -16.88 14.96
N THR A 284 2.52 -17.96 15.13
CA THR A 284 3.05 -18.40 16.43
C THR A 284 3.96 -17.32 17.01
N LEU A 285 4.95 -16.90 16.23
CA LEU A 285 5.90 -15.88 16.63
C LEU A 285 5.23 -14.54 16.97
N ALA A 286 4.25 -14.10 16.17
CA ALA A 286 3.50 -12.88 16.46
C ALA A 286 2.78 -12.96 17.80
N GLY A 287 2.15 -14.10 18.12
CA GLY A 287 1.49 -14.34 19.42
C GLY A 287 2.49 -14.31 20.59
N GLU A 288 3.62 -14.98 20.47
CA GLU A 288 4.69 -15.01 21.49
C GLU A 288 5.21 -13.61 21.81
N TRP A 289 5.27 -12.74 20.80
CA TRP A 289 5.73 -11.37 20.95
C TRP A 289 4.62 -10.35 21.20
N GLY A 290 3.42 -10.81 21.59
CA GLY A 290 2.30 -9.96 22.03
C GLY A 290 1.59 -9.17 20.94
N TYR A 291 1.72 -9.59 19.67
CA TYR A 291 0.89 -9.06 18.60
C TYR A 291 -0.46 -9.77 18.57
N SER A 292 -1.52 -9.01 18.35
CA SER A 292 -2.89 -9.54 18.34
C SER A 292 -3.80 -8.66 17.49
N MET A 293 -4.89 -9.23 16.97
CA MET A 293 -5.91 -8.44 16.28
C MET A 293 -6.62 -7.47 17.23
N GLU A 294 -6.79 -6.24 16.80
CA GLU A 294 -7.57 -5.24 17.54
C GLU A 294 -9.06 -5.62 17.54
N PRO A 295 -9.77 -5.48 18.66
CA PRO A 295 -11.23 -5.61 18.66
C PRO A 295 -11.88 -4.68 17.64
N ILE A 296 -13.03 -5.08 17.06
CA ILE A 296 -13.70 -4.28 16.01
C ILE A 296 -13.94 -2.81 16.42
N LYS A 297 -14.25 -2.53 17.68
CA LYS A 297 -14.41 -1.16 18.21
C LYS A 297 -13.15 -0.30 18.10
N ASN A 298 -11.99 -0.92 18.03
CA ASN A 298 -10.68 -0.28 17.89
C ASN A 298 -10.09 -0.39 16.48
N TRP A 299 -10.71 -1.16 15.60
CA TRP A 299 -10.18 -1.49 14.28
C TRP A 299 -9.72 -0.28 13.47
N SER A 300 -10.49 0.81 13.51
CA SER A 300 -10.13 2.06 12.83
C SER A 300 -8.84 2.69 13.33
N LYS A 301 -8.36 2.35 14.54
CA LYS A 301 -7.08 2.84 15.07
C LYS A 301 -5.88 2.32 14.27
N ASN A 302 -6.04 1.21 13.54
CA ASN A 302 -5.02 0.74 12.62
C ASN A 302 -4.74 1.72 11.47
N PHE A 303 -5.65 2.64 11.16
CA PHE A 303 -5.61 3.52 10.00
C PHE A 303 -5.63 5.01 10.35
N THR A 304 -5.96 5.35 11.57
CA THR A 304 -6.13 6.72 12.05
C THR A 304 -5.25 6.98 13.26
N VAL A 305 -5.24 8.22 13.74
CA VAL A 305 -4.36 8.67 14.82
C VAL A 305 -4.54 7.87 16.09
N GLY A 306 -3.44 7.39 16.61
CA GLY A 306 -3.33 6.76 17.91
C GLY A 306 -1.90 6.23 18.10
N PRO A 307 -1.59 5.75 19.29
CA PRO A 307 -0.39 4.95 19.45
C PRO A 307 -0.47 3.73 18.52
N ARG A 308 0.69 3.23 18.12
CA ARG A 308 0.78 1.97 17.35
C ARG A 308 -0.08 0.90 18.01
N THR A 309 -0.92 0.23 17.22
CA THR A 309 -1.75 -0.86 17.72
C THR A 309 -0.93 -2.16 17.81
N ASN A 310 -1.39 -3.11 18.64
CA ASN A 310 -0.78 -4.45 18.69
C ASN A 310 -1.05 -5.28 17.42
N GLU A 311 -1.90 -4.82 16.55
CA GLU A 311 -2.17 -5.49 15.28
C GLU A 311 -1.17 -5.12 14.19
N GLN A 312 -0.56 -3.94 14.25
CA GLN A 312 0.38 -3.46 13.25
C GLN A 312 1.78 -4.05 13.48
N LEU A 313 2.21 -4.99 12.64
CA LEU A 313 3.59 -5.48 12.64
C LEU A 313 4.53 -4.43 12.06
N TRP A 314 4.14 -3.84 10.92
CA TRP A 314 4.86 -2.74 10.29
C TRP A 314 3.88 -1.80 9.61
N ALA A 315 4.03 -0.52 9.90
CA ALA A 315 3.15 0.51 9.36
C ALA A 315 3.94 1.78 9.06
N MET A 316 3.45 2.55 8.11
CA MET A 316 3.95 3.87 7.80
C MET A 316 3.00 4.93 8.37
N ALA A 317 3.56 5.88 9.13
CA ALA A 317 2.82 7.07 9.52
C ALA A 317 3.09 8.19 8.51
N HIS A 318 2.03 8.79 8.01
CA HIS A 318 2.15 10.01 7.23
C HIS A 318 2.34 11.19 8.17
N LEU A 319 3.59 11.66 8.27
CA LEU A 319 3.93 12.87 9.00
C LEU A 319 3.42 14.08 8.24
N GLY A 320 2.32 14.62 8.65
CA GLY A 320 1.79 15.86 8.17
C GLY A 320 0.66 16.27 9.08
N LYS A 321 0.82 17.38 9.81
CA LYS A 321 -0.34 18.05 10.39
C LYS A 321 -1.25 18.41 9.22
N SER A 322 -2.19 17.54 8.93
CA SER A 322 -3.20 17.80 7.94
C SER A 322 -4.18 18.82 8.52
N ASN A 323 -3.83 20.09 8.44
CA ASN A 323 -4.80 21.17 8.64
C ASN A 323 -5.82 21.19 7.49
N GLY A 324 -6.41 20.05 7.11
CA GLY A 324 -7.38 19.97 6.00
C GLY A 324 -6.86 20.46 4.63
N LYS A 325 -5.61 20.87 4.54
CA LYS A 325 -4.98 21.43 3.33
C LYS A 325 -3.92 20.54 2.72
N ASN A 326 -3.45 19.50 3.43
CA ASN A 326 -2.45 18.60 2.89
C ASN A 326 -3.12 17.44 2.17
N GLY A 327 -2.89 17.44 0.93
CA GLY A 327 -3.50 16.77 -0.18
C GLY A 327 -3.70 15.26 -0.13
N ARG A 328 -3.19 14.50 0.82
CA ARG A 328 -3.29 13.04 0.80
C ARG A 328 -4.64 12.52 1.28
N THR A 329 -5.15 13.02 2.39
CA THR A 329 -6.48 12.66 2.91
C THR A 329 -7.62 13.20 2.05
N SER A 330 -7.47 14.42 1.52
CA SER A 330 -8.50 15.04 0.68
C SER A 330 -8.73 14.32 -0.65
N CYS A 331 -7.83 13.43 -1.05
CA CYS A 331 -7.88 12.76 -2.33
C CYS A 331 -8.56 11.41 -2.26
N LEU A 332 -8.39 10.71 -1.14
CA LEU A 332 -9.08 9.46 -0.87
C LEU A 332 -10.50 9.71 -0.41
N LEU A 333 -10.65 10.71 0.46
CA LEU A 333 -11.91 11.03 1.10
C LEU A 333 -12.62 12.15 0.36
N ALA A 334 -13.91 12.07 0.27
CA ALA A 334 -14.71 13.23 -0.03
C ALA A 334 -14.65 14.16 1.18
N GLN A 335 -13.85 15.20 1.10
CA GLN A 335 -13.96 16.29 2.08
C GLN A 335 -14.92 17.37 1.56
N PRO A 336 -16.11 17.49 2.13
CA PRO A 336 -17.05 18.55 1.73
C PRO A 336 -16.56 19.95 2.05
N GLN A 337 -15.44 20.08 2.76
CA GLN A 337 -15.11 21.30 3.48
C GLN A 337 -14.22 22.32 2.75
N ASN A 338 -13.41 21.89 1.77
CA ASN A 338 -12.38 22.77 1.24
C ASN A 338 -12.28 22.77 -0.28
N ASN A 339 -13.22 23.31 -0.97
CA ASN A 339 -13.25 23.32 -2.43
C ASN A 339 -13.42 21.93 -3.04
N HIS A 340 -14.60 21.67 -3.51
CA HIS A 340 -15.09 20.45 -4.16
C HIS A 340 -14.18 19.85 -5.27
N SER A 341 -13.12 20.53 -5.65
CA SER A 341 -12.23 20.12 -6.74
C SER A 341 -11.18 19.07 -6.37
N LYS A 342 -11.05 18.68 -5.10
CA LYS A 342 -9.95 17.82 -4.63
C LYS A 342 -10.37 16.51 -3.94
N GLY A 343 -11.65 16.22 -3.76
CA GLY A 343 -12.17 15.00 -3.14
C GLY A 343 -12.41 13.85 -4.12
N ALA A 344 -12.97 12.75 -3.61
CA ALA A 344 -13.46 11.60 -4.37
C ALA A 344 -12.43 10.93 -5.30
N GLY A 345 -11.17 10.86 -4.90
CA GLY A 345 -10.13 10.17 -5.65
C GLY A 345 -10.32 8.65 -5.69
N THR A 346 -10.99 8.08 -4.69
CA THR A 346 -11.32 6.65 -4.61
C THR A 346 -12.76 6.50 -4.18
N CYS A 347 -13.60 6.02 -5.08
CA CYS A 347 -15.04 5.81 -4.87
C CYS A 347 -15.33 4.31 -5.01
N PRO A 348 -15.66 3.59 -3.92
CA PRO A 348 -16.06 2.20 -4.00
C PRO A 348 -17.14 1.96 -5.06
N THR A 349 -17.00 0.92 -5.86
CA THR A 349 -18.07 0.49 -6.77
C THR A 349 -19.12 -0.31 -6.01
N GLN A 350 -20.31 -0.43 -6.55
CA GLN A 350 -21.33 -1.32 -5.99
C GLN A 350 -20.85 -2.78 -5.99
N ASN A 351 -20.09 -3.19 -7.02
CA ASN A 351 -19.48 -4.52 -7.09
C ASN A 351 -18.61 -4.83 -5.87
N TYR A 352 -17.87 -3.82 -5.39
CA TYR A 352 -17.03 -4.02 -4.20
C TYR A 352 -17.84 -3.90 -2.91
N VAL A 353 -18.84 -3.04 -2.85
CA VAL A 353 -19.76 -2.92 -1.72
C VAL A 353 -20.50 -4.23 -1.48
N ASP A 354 -20.81 -4.99 -2.53
CA ASP A 354 -21.48 -6.28 -2.41
C ASP A 354 -20.60 -7.38 -1.82
N LYS A 355 -19.28 -7.20 -1.74
CA LYS A 355 -18.38 -8.13 -1.03
C LYS A 355 -18.57 -8.13 0.49
N PHE A 356 -19.09 -7.04 1.03
CA PHE A 356 -19.51 -7.00 2.42
C PHE A 356 -20.82 -7.78 2.57
N GLU A 357 -20.77 -8.94 3.17
CA GLU A 357 -21.91 -9.86 3.37
C GLU A 357 -23.02 -9.24 4.23
N THR A 358 -24.15 -9.92 4.35
CA THR A 358 -25.11 -9.64 5.42
C THR A 358 -24.50 -10.00 6.78
N LYS A 359 -25.04 -9.46 7.87
CA LYS A 359 -24.58 -9.81 9.24
C LYS A 359 -24.79 -11.29 9.58
N TRP A 360 -25.53 -12.04 8.78
CA TRP A 360 -25.73 -13.48 8.89
C TRP A 360 -24.76 -14.30 8.02
N GLY A 361 -23.87 -13.62 7.27
CA GLY A 361 -22.87 -14.26 6.43
C GLY A 361 -23.37 -14.66 5.06
N ASP A 362 -24.47 -14.08 4.58
CA ASP A 362 -24.93 -14.32 3.21
C ASP A 362 -24.18 -13.43 2.23
N PRO A 363 -23.62 -13.99 1.15
CA PRO A 363 -22.99 -13.23 0.09
C PRO A 363 -24.02 -12.37 -0.68
N LEU A 364 -23.55 -11.28 -1.30
CA LEU A 364 -24.38 -10.37 -2.08
C LEU A 364 -23.76 -10.07 -3.46
N GLU A 365 -22.69 -10.76 -3.84
CA GLU A 365 -21.91 -10.45 -5.04
C GLU A 365 -22.68 -10.71 -6.33
N THR A 366 -23.46 -11.77 -6.39
CA THR A 366 -24.27 -12.12 -7.55
C THR A 366 -25.74 -11.73 -7.37
N GLU A 367 -26.50 -11.69 -8.46
CA GLU A 367 -27.96 -11.45 -8.37
C GLU A 367 -28.67 -12.61 -7.65
N ASP A 368 -28.20 -13.84 -7.86
CA ASP A 368 -28.74 -15.02 -7.19
C ASP A 368 -28.48 -14.98 -5.67
N ASP A 369 -27.28 -14.56 -5.24
CA ASP A 369 -26.96 -14.36 -3.83
C ASP A 369 -27.91 -13.34 -3.20
N ARG A 370 -28.10 -12.18 -3.85
CA ARG A 370 -29.01 -11.14 -3.35
C ARG A 370 -30.46 -11.63 -3.27
N ARG A 371 -30.93 -12.33 -4.30
CA ARG A 371 -32.29 -12.93 -4.27
C ARG A 371 -32.46 -13.93 -3.13
N ALA A 372 -31.44 -14.77 -2.88
CA ALA A 372 -31.46 -15.69 -1.77
C ALA A 372 -31.46 -14.97 -0.41
N ALA A 373 -30.66 -13.93 -0.25
CA ALA A 373 -30.63 -13.12 0.97
C ALA A 373 -31.96 -12.35 1.20
N VAL A 374 -32.61 -11.85 0.16
CA VAL A 374 -33.94 -11.23 0.23
C VAL A 374 -34.99 -12.26 0.63
N ALA A 375 -34.97 -13.44 0.02
CA ALA A 375 -35.91 -14.52 0.35
C ALA A 375 -35.78 -15.00 1.81
N ALA A 376 -34.54 -14.95 2.35
CA ALA A 376 -34.27 -15.24 3.77
C ALA A 376 -34.67 -14.10 4.72
N GLY A 377 -35.05 -12.93 4.22
CA GLY A 377 -35.33 -11.73 5.04
C GLY A 377 -34.08 -11.08 5.61
N HIS A 378 -32.91 -11.36 5.04
CA HIS A 378 -31.61 -10.88 5.51
C HIS A 378 -31.13 -9.63 4.76
N TYR A 379 -31.70 -9.34 3.59
CA TYR A 379 -31.36 -8.20 2.75
C TYR A 379 -32.61 -7.53 2.17
N ASP A 380 -32.53 -6.24 1.95
CA ASP A 380 -33.58 -5.43 1.31
C ASP A 380 -32.93 -4.44 0.33
N ASP A 381 -33.24 -4.55 -0.94
CA ASP A 381 -32.74 -3.65 -2.00
C ASP A 381 -33.16 -2.18 -1.79
N GLN A 382 -34.24 -1.92 -1.03
CA GLN A 382 -34.67 -0.57 -0.68
C GLN A 382 -34.14 -0.08 0.67
N ASN A 383 -33.38 -0.95 1.38
CA ASN A 383 -32.62 -0.60 2.56
C ASN A 383 -31.23 -1.29 2.55
N PRO A 384 -30.42 -1.05 1.50
CA PRO A 384 -29.27 -1.90 1.17
C PRO A 384 -28.11 -1.80 2.16
N TYR A 385 -28.16 -0.86 3.08
CA TYR A 385 -27.07 -0.61 4.05
C TYR A 385 -27.37 -1.21 5.43
N ALA A 386 -28.57 -1.66 5.67
CA ALA A 386 -28.95 -2.30 6.93
C ALA A 386 -28.42 -3.73 7.00
N ASN A 387 -28.09 -4.17 8.22
CA ASN A 387 -27.72 -5.56 8.51
C ASN A 387 -26.54 -6.09 7.68
N ARG A 388 -25.55 -5.25 7.42
CA ARG A 388 -24.32 -5.60 6.70
C ARG A 388 -23.20 -6.00 7.67
N ASP A 389 -22.15 -6.57 7.12
CA ASP A 389 -20.87 -6.77 7.83
C ASP A 389 -20.47 -5.47 8.56
N PRO A 390 -20.11 -5.52 9.85
CA PRO A 390 -19.75 -4.31 10.61
C PRO A 390 -18.61 -3.49 10.00
N ARG A 391 -17.73 -4.11 9.22
CA ARG A 391 -16.62 -3.44 8.52
C ARG A 391 -17.10 -2.57 7.36
N PHE A 392 -18.32 -2.79 6.84
CA PHE A 392 -18.90 -1.96 5.79
C PHE A 392 -18.95 -0.49 6.21
N ASP A 393 -19.58 -0.21 7.35
CA ASP A 393 -19.68 1.15 7.88
C ASP A 393 -18.35 1.76 8.28
N LEU A 394 -17.32 0.95 8.56
CA LEU A 394 -15.97 1.40 8.88
C LEU A 394 -15.11 1.66 7.63
N THR A 395 -15.53 1.16 6.48
CA THR A 395 -14.76 1.22 5.21
C THR A 395 -15.38 2.17 4.19
N VAL A 396 -16.71 2.21 4.10
CA VAL A 396 -17.46 2.91 3.04
C VAL A 396 -18.34 4.00 3.62
N VAL A 397 -18.29 5.18 3.01
CA VAL A 397 -19.27 6.25 3.27
C VAL A 397 -20.46 6.04 2.34
N HIS A 398 -21.64 5.96 2.93
CA HIS A 398 -22.90 5.79 2.19
C HIS A 398 -23.99 6.75 2.70
N ASP A 399 -25.10 6.84 1.99
CA ASP A 399 -26.24 7.67 2.37
C ASP A 399 -26.83 7.22 3.72
N GLY A 400 -27.19 8.19 4.54
CA GLY A 400 -27.77 7.97 5.86
C GLY A 400 -26.75 7.72 6.99
N MET A 401 -25.46 7.64 6.68
CA MET A 401 -24.42 7.47 7.69
C MET A 401 -24.34 8.68 8.62
N LYS A 402 -24.22 8.43 9.93
CA LYS A 402 -24.00 9.45 10.95
C LYS A 402 -22.51 9.78 11.07
N VAL A 403 -22.20 11.05 11.13
CA VAL A 403 -20.84 11.58 11.29
C VAL A 403 -20.80 12.66 12.36
N GLU A 404 -19.66 12.82 13.00
CA GLU A 404 -19.45 13.89 13.98
C GLU A 404 -18.72 15.08 13.32
N GLY A 405 -19.20 16.27 13.55
CA GLY A 405 -18.59 17.51 13.10
C GLY A 405 -18.38 18.50 14.22
N SER A 406 -17.67 19.58 13.94
CA SER A 406 -17.45 20.67 14.90
C SER A 406 -18.75 21.40 15.31
N ALA A 407 -19.83 21.19 14.57
CA ALA A 407 -21.16 21.75 14.84
C ALA A 407 -22.15 20.71 15.41
N GLY A 408 -21.67 19.50 15.80
CA GLY A 408 -22.48 18.40 16.29
C GLY A 408 -22.58 17.24 15.31
N SER A 409 -23.42 16.26 15.61
CA SER A 409 -23.66 15.12 14.73
C SER A 409 -24.53 15.51 13.53
N ASP A 410 -24.20 14.96 12.36
CA ASP A 410 -24.96 15.15 11.12
C ASP A 410 -25.10 13.81 10.36
N VAL A 411 -26.00 13.82 9.39
CA VAL A 411 -26.28 12.68 8.52
C VAL A 411 -25.75 12.98 7.12
N ILE A 412 -25.00 12.04 6.55
CA ILE A 412 -24.54 12.12 5.16
C ILE A 412 -25.73 11.89 4.24
N ASN A 413 -25.96 12.82 3.33
CA ASN A 413 -27.06 12.81 2.39
C ASN A 413 -26.50 12.75 0.96
N ILE A 414 -26.64 11.60 0.30
CA ILE A 414 -26.17 11.38 -1.08
C ILE A 414 -27.36 11.35 -2.07
N TYR A 415 -28.60 11.37 -1.60
CA TYR A 415 -29.79 11.29 -2.43
C TYR A 415 -30.10 12.59 -3.20
N ARG A 416 -30.71 12.44 -4.39
CA ARG A 416 -31.31 13.54 -5.19
C ARG A 416 -32.73 13.81 -4.72
N LYS A 417 -33.13 15.09 -4.69
CA LYS A 417 -34.53 15.49 -4.63
C LYS A 417 -35.17 15.43 -6.03
N GLN A 418 -36.49 15.48 -6.09
CA GLN A 418 -37.22 15.46 -7.36
C GLN A 418 -36.88 16.65 -8.30
N ASP A 419 -36.43 17.79 -7.73
CA ASP A 419 -35.94 18.94 -8.50
C ASP A 419 -34.51 18.77 -9.02
N GLY A 420 -33.92 17.59 -8.84
CA GLY A 420 -32.56 17.28 -9.23
C GLY A 420 -31.48 17.84 -8.28
N THR A 421 -31.83 18.57 -7.25
CA THR A 421 -30.89 19.10 -6.26
C THR A 421 -30.55 18.08 -5.18
N TYR A 422 -29.44 18.31 -4.48
CA TYR A 422 -29.03 17.49 -3.35
C TYR A 422 -29.29 18.25 -2.02
N PRO A 423 -29.67 17.54 -0.95
CA PRO A 423 -29.83 18.18 0.36
C PRO A 423 -28.49 18.71 0.85
N THR A 424 -28.57 19.70 1.69
CA THR A 424 -27.41 20.33 2.31
C THR A 424 -27.13 19.71 3.67
N SER A 425 -25.87 19.55 4.02
CA SER A 425 -25.39 19.04 5.33
C SER A 425 -24.81 20.17 6.17
N LYS A 426 -25.04 20.15 7.49
CA LYS A 426 -24.66 21.24 8.42
C LYS A 426 -23.25 21.08 9.03
N VAL A 427 -22.39 20.30 8.46
CA VAL A 427 -21.16 19.81 9.11
C VAL A 427 -20.05 20.86 9.29
N SER A 428 -20.21 22.08 8.82
CA SER A 428 -19.17 23.13 8.87
C SER A 428 -19.51 24.30 9.79
N LYS A 429 -18.54 24.75 10.61
CA LYS A 429 -18.62 25.99 11.43
C LYS A 429 -18.98 27.23 10.61
N ASN A 430 -18.76 27.22 9.31
CA ASN A 430 -18.99 28.38 8.44
C ASN A 430 -20.34 28.33 7.71
N ASN A 431 -21.33 27.59 8.21
CA ASN A 431 -22.68 27.47 7.65
C ASN A 431 -22.73 27.14 6.15
N ARG A 432 -21.66 26.58 5.61
CA ARG A 432 -21.66 26.06 4.23
C ARG A 432 -22.25 24.67 4.27
N SER A 433 -23.49 24.60 3.94
CA SER A 433 -24.25 23.39 3.79
C SER A 433 -23.79 22.66 2.53
N PHE A 434 -23.25 21.45 2.68
CA PHE A 434 -22.85 20.63 1.55
C PHE A 434 -23.58 19.29 1.62
N GLY A 435 -24.38 19.00 0.60
CA GLY A 435 -24.71 17.62 0.28
C GLY A 435 -23.44 16.89 -0.18
N TRP A 436 -23.50 15.58 -0.21
CA TRP A 436 -22.50 14.71 -0.83
C TRP A 436 -23.03 14.26 -2.21
N PRO A 437 -23.07 15.16 -3.21
CA PRO A 437 -23.70 14.84 -4.47
C PRO A 437 -22.95 13.72 -5.18
N ARG A 438 -23.69 12.93 -5.91
CA ARG A 438 -23.13 12.11 -6.97
C ARG A 438 -22.61 13.05 -8.08
N TYR A 439 -21.55 12.61 -8.77
CA TYR A 439 -20.99 13.32 -9.91
C TYR A 439 -22.07 13.62 -10.96
N THR A 440 -22.12 14.87 -11.38
CA THR A 440 -22.75 15.28 -12.62
C THR A 440 -21.65 15.80 -13.53
N SER A 441 -21.76 15.65 -14.82
CA SER A 441 -20.70 15.92 -15.83
C SER A 441 -20.00 17.27 -15.75
N THR A 442 -20.43 18.17 -14.87
CA THR A 442 -19.95 19.54 -14.73
C THR A 442 -19.08 19.78 -13.49
N THR A 443 -19.05 18.86 -12.52
CA THR A 443 -18.34 19.10 -11.24
C THR A 443 -17.36 17.97 -10.91
N ALA A 444 -16.04 18.24 -11.04
CA ALA A 444 -15.02 17.33 -10.56
C ALA A 444 -15.04 17.24 -9.02
N GLY A 445 -14.73 16.07 -8.47
CA GLY A 445 -14.58 15.88 -7.03
C GLY A 445 -15.78 15.25 -6.32
N HIS A 446 -16.76 14.74 -7.05
CA HIS A 446 -17.90 13.98 -6.54
C HIS A 446 -17.85 12.52 -6.96
N SER A 447 -18.48 11.63 -6.18
CA SER A 447 -18.51 10.21 -6.48
C SER A 447 -19.37 9.90 -7.72
N ASN A 448 -18.83 9.12 -8.64
CA ASN A 448 -19.61 8.56 -9.75
C ASN A 448 -20.45 7.34 -9.33
N THR A 449 -20.09 6.71 -8.22
CA THR A 449 -20.68 5.45 -7.78
C THR A 449 -21.76 5.62 -6.71
N GLY A 450 -21.87 6.80 -6.09
CA GLY A 450 -22.74 7.02 -4.92
C GLY A 450 -22.08 6.67 -3.58
N TYR A 451 -20.82 6.23 -3.60
CA TYR A 451 -20.05 5.86 -2.42
C TYR A 451 -18.76 6.67 -2.31
N TYR A 452 -18.25 6.79 -1.08
CA TYR A 452 -16.94 7.36 -0.80
C TYR A 452 -16.16 6.48 0.16
N LEU A 453 -14.85 6.64 0.22
CA LEU A 453 -14.00 5.87 1.12
C LEU A 453 -13.99 6.46 2.53
N ARG A 454 -14.17 5.61 3.56
CA ARG A 454 -14.13 5.98 4.97
C ARG A 454 -12.88 5.48 5.70
N LYS A 455 -12.31 4.35 5.30
CA LYS A 455 -11.35 3.56 6.09
C LYS A 455 -10.27 4.36 6.81
N TYR A 456 -9.75 5.42 6.20
CA TYR A 456 -8.69 6.28 6.75
C TYR A 456 -9.21 7.57 7.38
N TRP A 457 -10.50 7.62 7.63
CA TRP A 457 -11.16 8.77 8.23
C TRP A 457 -11.77 8.38 9.57
N ASP A 458 -11.46 9.15 10.62
CA ASP A 458 -11.96 8.94 11.98
C ASP A 458 -13.47 9.25 12.16
N GLY A 459 -14.16 9.64 11.09
CA GLY A 459 -15.57 10.02 11.13
C GLY A 459 -15.82 11.43 11.61
N LYS A 460 -14.77 12.23 11.83
CA LYS A 460 -14.86 13.62 12.32
C LYS A 460 -14.44 14.62 11.27
N TYR A 461 -15.14 15.75 11.23
CA TYR A 461 -14.77 16.86 10.36
C TYR A 461 -13.88 17.85 11.10
N ASN A 462 -12.96 18.49 10.37
CA ASN A 462 -12.05 19.54 10.88
C ASN A 462 -11.09 19.07 11.98
N THR A 463 -10.84 17.79 12.11
CA THR A 463 -9.80 17.28 12.99
C THR A 463 -8.51 17.07 12.20
N SER A 464 -7.39 17.44 12.80
CA SER A 464 -6.08 17.04 12.31
C SER A 464 -5.84 15.62 12.79
N TYR A 465 -5.65 14.67 11.88
CA TYR A 465 -5.29 13.31 12.23
C TYR A 465 -4.11 12.83 11.37
N LEU A 466 -3.35 11.92 11.93
CA LEU A 466 -2.32 11.21 11.19
C LEU A 466 -2.99 10.04 10.48
N GLN A 467 -2.66 9.84 9.25
CA GLN A 467 -3.02 8.65 8.53
C GLN A 467 -1.92 7.61 8.73
N ILE A 468 -2.32 6.40 9.02
CA ILE A 468 -1.43 5.26 9.19
C ILE A 468 -1.74 4.27 8.07
N ASP A 469 -0.69 3.83 7.39
CA ASP A 469 -0.77 2.78 6.38
C ASP A 469 -0.11 1.51 6.90
N PRO A 470 -0.89 0.51 7.36
CA PRO A 470 -0.34 -0.79 7.67
C PRO A 470 0.27 -1.41 6.40
N ILE A 471 1.54 -1.79 6.47
CA ILE A 471 2.19 -2.57 5.40
C ILE A 471 1.90 -4.04 5.60
N ILE A 472 1.91 -4.48 6.86
CA ILE A 472 1.48 -5.80 7.28
C ILE A 472 0.94 -5.76 8.71
N ARG A 473 -0.13 -6.50 8.98
CA ARG A 473 -0.80 -6.59 10.26
C ARG A 473 -1.30 -8.01 10.54
N VAL A 474 -1.60 -8.30 11.82
CA VAL A 474 -1.91 -9.66 12.30
C VAL A 474 -3.04 -10.33 11.53
N ALA A 475 -4.13 -9.63 11.21
CA ALA A 475 -5.23 -10.23 10.46
C ALA A 475 -4.78 -10.82 9.12
N GLU A 476 -3.81 -10.19 8.46
CA GLU A 476 -3.26 -10.72 7.22
C GLU A 476 -2.50 -12.03 7.41
N LEU A 477 -1.85 -12.24 8.56
CA LEU A 477 -1.16 -13.52 8.84
C LEU A 477 -2.15 -14.68 8.82
N TYR A 478 -3.29 -14.52 9.48
CA TYR A 478 -4.35 -15.54 9.47
C TYR A 478 -4.89 -15.80 8.07
N LEU A 479 -5.08 -14.76 7.26
CA LEU A 479 -5.60 -14.88 5.90
C LEU A 479 -4.55 -15.47 4.92
N ASN A 480 -3.27 -15.14 5.08
CA ASN A 480 -2.18 -15.76 4.32
C ASN A 480 -2.09 -17.25 4.63
N TYR A 481 -2.16 -17.62 5.91
CA TYR A 481 -2.17 -18.99 6.36
C TYR A 481 -3.38 -19.76 5.83
N ALA A 482 -4.59 -19.19 5.98
CA ALA A 482 -5.82 -19.82 5.53
C ALA A 482 -5.80 -20.13 4.03
N GLU A 483 -5.31 -19.19 3.21
CA GLU A 483 -5.16 -19.40 1.77
C GLU A 483 -4.18 -20.52 1.46
N ALA A 484 -2.97 -20.45 2.03
CA ALA A 484 -1.93 -21.45 1.76
C ALA A 484 -2.34 -22.85 2.22
N VAL A 485 -2.92 -22.97 3.42
CA VAL A 485 -3.38 -24.27 3.96
C VAL A 485 -4.56 -24.81 3.16
N ASN A 486 -5.53 -23.98 2.77
CA ASN A 486 -6.65 -24.45 1.94
C ASN A 486 -6.15 -25.02 0.61
N GLU A 487 -5.21 -24.35 -0.05
CA GLU A 487 -4.66 -24.81 -1.32
C GLU A 487 -3.79 -26.08 -1.18
N TYR A 488 -3.14 -26.25 -0.04
CA TYR A 488 -2.34 -27.43 0.28
C TYR A 488 -3.19 -28.60 0.79
N ALA A 489 -4.04 -28.38 1.81
CA ALA A 489 -4.66 -29.45 2.60
C ALA A 489 -6.20 -29.30 2.77
N GLY A 490 -6.82 -28.31 2.13
CA GLY A 490 -8.25 -28.05 2.20
C GLY A 490 -8.70 -27.30 3.47
N PRO A 491 -10.03 -27.07 3.63
CA PRO A 491 -10.57 -26.22 4.70
C PRO A 491 -10.25 -26.70 6.12
N GLN A 492 -10.20 -28.01 6.33
CA GLN A 492 -9.90 -28.64 7.61
C GLN A 492 -8.41 -28.97 7.78
N GLY A 493 -7.58 -28.61 6.79
CA GLY A 493 -6.15 -28.81 6.83
C GLY A 493 -5.45 -27.91 7.85
N THR A 494 -4.26 -28.34 8.29
CA THR A 494 -3.35 -27.60 9.17
C THR A 494 -1.93 -27.64 8.60
N ALA A 495 -1.03 -26.76 9.03
CA ALA A 495 0.37 -26.75 8.64
C ALA A 495 1.28 -26.25 9.77
N GLY A 496 2.58 -26.55 9.68
CA GLY A 496 3.62 -26.04 10.58
C GLY A 496 3.43 -26.43 12.05
N GLY A 497 2.75 -27.53 12.33
CA GLY A 497 2.46 -27.97 13.72
C GLY A 497 1.43 -27.11 14.45
N LEU A 498 0.86 -26.09 13.81
CA LEU A 498 -0.14 -25.23 14.39
C LEU A 498 -1.51 -25.94 14.35
N ALA A 499 -2.16 -26.13 15.51
CA ALA A 499 -3.50 -26.70 15.61
C ALA A 499 -4.57 -25.65 15.23
N LEU A 500 -4.50 -25.15 14.02
CA LEU A 500 -5.40 -24.14 13.45
C LEU A 500 -5.74 -24.58 12.03
N THR A 501 -7.01 -24.85 11.74
CA THR A 501 -7.42 -25.17 10.37
C THR A 501 -7.48 -23.90 9.49
N ALA A 502 -7.49 -24.08 8.17
CA ALA A 502 -7.73 -22.96 7.25
C ALA A 502 -9.08 -22.27 7.55
N LEU A 503 -10.10 -23.06 7.88
CA LEU A 503 -11.42 -22.55 8.25
C LEU A 503 -11.38 -21.76 9.57
N ASP A 504 -10.70 -22.28 10.59
CA ASP A 504 -10.57 -21.59 11.88
C ASP A 504 -9.81 -20.27 11.73
N ALA A 505 -8.80 -20.21 10.87
CA ALA A 505 -8.04 -18.98 10.62
C ALA A 505 -8.93 -17.88 10.01
N VAL A 506 -9.79 -18.22 9.05
CA VAL A 506 -10.80 -17.29 8.51
C VAL A 506 -11.80 -16.89 9.59
N ASN A 507 -12.32 -17.87 10.34
CA ASN A 507 -13.32 -17.62 11.37
C ASN A 507 -12.80 -16.73 12.51
N LYS A 508 -11.52 -16.80 12.87
CA LYS A 508 -10.90 -15.86 13.83
C LYS A 508 -10.98 -14.40 13.37
N VAL A 509 -10.77 -14.14 12.08
CA VAL A 509 -10.89 -12.78 11.51
C VAL A 509 -12.37 -12.35 11.52
N ARG A 510 -13.27 -13.23 11.15
CA ARG A 510 -14.73 -12.99 11.14
C ARG A 510 -15.27 -12.74 12.54
N GLU A 511 -14.91 -13.57 13.50
CA GLU A 511 -15.31 -13.42 14.91
C GLU A 511 -14.88 -12.05 15.48
N ARG A 512 -13.62 -11.66 15.24
CA ARG A 512 -13.13 -10.35 15.64
C ARG A 512 -13.94 -9.20 15.03
N ALA A 513 -14.41 -9.37 13.79
CA ALA A 513 -15.27 -8.41 13.09
C ALA A 513 -16.73 -8.42 13.57
N GLY A 514 -17.14 -9.39 14.40
CA GLY A 514 -18.52 -9.58 14.82
C GLY A 514 -19.38 -10.30 13.77
N MET A 515 -18.74 -11.02 12.85
CA MET A 515 -19.40 -11.84 11.84
C MET A 515 -19.55 -13.30 12.30
N PRO A 516 -20.58 -14.01 11.85
CA PRO A 516 -20.69 -15.45 12.10
C PRO A 516 -19.59 -16.20 11.35
N ASN A 517 -19.34 -17.44 11.75
CA ASN A 517 -18.48 -18.36 11.03
C ASN A 517 -18.95 -18.52 9.58
N VAL A 518 -18.00 -18.89 8.70
CA VAL A 518 -18.35 -19.22 7.32
C VAL A 518 -19.41 -20.32 7.31
N GLN A 519 -20.48 -20.12 6.54
CA GLN A 519 -21.59 -21.07 6.46
C GLN A 519 -21.11 -22.43 5.93
N GLU A 520 -21.60 -23.52 6.52
CA GLU A 520 -21.17 -24.90 6.26
C GLU A 520 -21.21 -25.26 4.75
N ARG A 521 -22.20 -24.77 4.01
CA ARG A 521 -22.31 -24.98 2.56
C ARG A 521 -21.09 -24.53 1.75
N PHE A 522 -20.23 -23.71 2.32
CA PHE A 522 -19.01 -23.20 1.67
C PHE A 522 -17.72 -23.87 2.17
N THR A 523 -17.80 -24.88 3.02
CA THR A 523 -16.65 -25.49 3.70
C THR A 523 -16.42 -26.96 3.32
N ALA A 524 -17.13 -27.44 2.30
CA ALA A 524 -17.10 -28.86 1.90
C ALA A 524 -15.74 -29.29 1.34
N ASP A 525 -15.10 -28.43 0.55
CA ASP A 525 -13.83 -28.70 -0.11
C ASP A 525 -13.03 -27.42 -0.40
N ARG A 526 -11.85 -27.60 -0.94
CA ARG A 526 -10.89 -26.55 -1.32
C ARG A 526 -11.51 -25.50 -2.25
N ASP A 527 -12.18 -25.94 -3.29
CA ASP A 527 -12.65 -25.07 -4.37
C ASP A 527 -13.86 -24.26 -3.92
N THR A 528 -14.74 -24.85 -3.12
CA THR A 528 -15.91 -24.19 -2.53
C THR A 528 -15.52 -23.17 -1.47
N PHE A 529 -14.47 -23.44 -0.69
CA PHE A 529 -14.03 -22.55 0.38
C PHE A 529 -13.13 -21.41 -0.12
N ARG A 530 -12.34 -21.62 -1.18
CA ARG A 530 -11.42 -20.59 -1.74
C ARG A 530 -12.09 -19.23 -1.97
N PRO A 531 -13.26 -19.11 -2.60
CA PRO A 531 -13.94 -17.83 -2.76
C PRO A 531 -14.25 -17.12 -1.43
N ARG A 532 -14.50 -17.85 -0.36
CA ARG A 532 -14.77 -17.27 0.96
C ARG A 532 -13.49 -16.70 1.59
N ILE A 533 -12.35 -17.39 1.44
CA ILE A 533 -11.04 -16.86 1.86
C ILE A 533 -10.73 -15.56 1.09
N TYR A 534 -10.92 -15.57 -0.23
CA TYR A 534 -10.68 -14.39 -1.06
C TYR A 534 -11.60 -13.23 -0.68
N ASN A 535 -12.87 -13.53 -0.41
CA ASN A 535 -13.81 -12.50 0.01
C ASN A 535 -13.47 -11.94 1.39
N GLU A 536 -13.16 -12.80 2.37
CA GLU A 536 -12.74 -12.35 3.70
C GLU A 536 -11.50 -11.45 3.63
N ARG A 537 -10.52 -11.82 2.79
CA ARG A 537 -9.32 -11.01 2.55
C ARG A 537 -9.68 -9.67 1.88
N ASN A 538 -10.56 -9.66 0.91
CA ASN A 538 -11.03 -8.44 0.25
C ASN A 538 -11.74 -7.50 1.22
N VAL A 539 -12.58 -8.02 2.10
CA VAL A 539 -13.32 -7.21 3.09
C VAL A 539 -12.40 -6.71 4.19
N GLU A 540 -11.58 -7.58 4.76
CA GLU A 540 -10.69 -7.24 5.86
C GLU A 540 -9.61 -6.23 5.45
N LEU A 541 -8.94 -6.47 4.33
CA LEU A 541 -7.86 -5.63 3.79
C LEU A 541 -8.36 -4.61 2.75
N ALA A 542 -9.67 -4.33 2.75
CA ALA A 542 -10.30 -3.39 1.83
C ALA A 542 -9.57 -2.04 1.82
N TYR A 543 -9.14 -1.60 0.65
CA TYR A 543 -8.46 -0.31 0.44
C TYR A 543 -7.15 -0.10 1.20
N GLU A 544 -6.59 -1.15 1.82
CA GLU A 544 -5.24 -1.11 2.40
C GLU A 544 -4.20 -1.38 1.33
N GLY A 545 -3.20 -0.53 1.30
CA GLY A 545 -2.11 -0.71 0.34
C GLY A 545 -2.64 -0.96 -1.08
N HIS A 546 -2.03 -1.92 -1.77
CA HIS A 546 -2.49 -2.38 -3.09
C HIS A 546 -2.98 -3.85 -3.04
N HIS A 547 -3.51 -4.29 -1.88
CA HIS A 547 -3.87 -5.70 -1.69
C HIS A 547 -4.77 -6.20 -2.81
N TYR A 548 -5.92 -5.60 -3.05
CA TYR A 548 -6.85 -6.07 -4.07
C TYR A 548 -6.26 -6.05 -5.48
N PHE A 549 -5.48 -5.02 -5.82
CA PHE A 549 -4.81 -4.94 -7.11
C PHE A 549 -3.84 -6.11 -7.33
N ARG A 550 -3.04 -6.43 -6.32
CA ARG A 550 -2.06 -7.53 -6.38
C ARG A 550 -2.72 -8.89 -6.26
N ASP A 551 -3.65 -9.03 -5.33
CA ASP A 551 -4.35 -10.29 -5.04
C ASP A 551 -5.22 -10.74 -6.22
N SER A 552 -6.00 -9.84 -6.84
CA SER A 552 -6.82 -10.18 -8.00
C SER A 552 -5.98 -10.67 -9.19
N ARG A 553 -4.75 -10.17 -9.33
CA ARG A 553 -3.81 -10.62 -10.38
C ARG A 553 -3.19 -11.97 -10.05
N ARG A 554 -2.61 -12.14 -8.85
CA ARG A 554 -1.99 -13.40 -8.46
C ARG A 554 -2.99 -14.57 -8.38
N TRP A 555 -4.26 -14.28 -8.06
CA TRP A 555 -5.36 -15.25 -8.13
C TRP A 555 -5.90 -15.47 -9.54
N ARG A 556 -5.59 -14.59 -10.49
CA ARG A 556 -6.16 -14.48 -11.83
C ARG A 556 -7.65 -14.15 -11.86
N THR A 557 -8.23 -13.68 -10.78
CA THR A 557 -9.65 -13.28 -10.72
C THR A 557 -9.90 -11.97 -11.47
N CYS A 558 -8.86 -11.15 -11.70
CA CYS A 558 -8.95 -9.95 -12.52
C CYS A 558 -9.39 -10.23 -13.98
N GLU A 559 -9.13 -11.41 -14.53
CA GLU A 559 -9.58 -11.81 -15.86
C GLU A 559 -11.12 -11.71 -15.99
N GLN A 560 -11.82 -12.09 -14.94
CA GLN A 560 -13.26 -12.03 -14.87
C GLN A 560 -13.75 -10.67 -14.34
N SER A 561 -13.20 -10.19 -13.23
CA SER A 561 -13.72 -8.97 -12.57
C SER A 561 -13.56 -7.72 -13.43
N MET A 562 -12.49 -7.65 -14.25
CA MET A 562 -12.23 -6.52 -15.16
C MET A 562 -12.98 -6.62 -16.50
N THR A 563 -13.80 -7.65 -16.72
CA THR A 563 -14.71 -7.80 -17.87
C THR A 563 -16.17 -7.66 -17.48
N GLN A 564 -16.47 -7.58 -16.18
CA GLN A 564 -17.80 -7.35 -15.68
C GLN A 564 -18.19 -5.88 -15.76
N LYS A 565 -19.49 -5.61 -15.87
CA LYS A 565 -20.05 -4.26 -15.76
C LYS A 565 -19.90 -3.74 -14.34
N LEU A 566 -19.51 -2.48 -14.20
CA LEU A 566 -19.44 -1.80 -12.93
C LEU A 566 -20.71 -1.03 -12.64
N TYR A 567 -21.12 -1.10 -11.40
CA TYR A 567 -22.34 -0.48 -10.92
C TYR A 567 -22.07 0.53 -9.81
N GLY A 568 -22.99 1.46 -9.67
CA GLY A 568 -23.13 2.38 -8.54
C GLY A 568 -24.54 2.31 -7.95
N MET A 569 -24.79 3.15 -6.94
CA MET A 569 -26.09 3.33 -6.32
C MET A 569 -26.61 4.74 -6.57
N ASP A 570 -27.75 4.86 -7.22
CA ASP A 570 -28.52 6.11 -7.35
C ASP A 570 -29.63 6.11 -6.31
N ILE A 571 -29.81 7.24 -5.63
CA ILE A 571 -30.79 7.38 -4.56
C ILE A 571 -31.62 8.62 -4.86
N GLU A 572 -32.91 8.43 -4.98
CA GLU A 572 -33.87 9.51 -5.28
C GLU A 572 -34.93 9.61 -4.18
N LEU A 573 -35.25 10.82 -3.75
CA LEU A 573 -36.33 11.08 -2.82
C LEU A 573 -37.65 11.23 -3.60
N VAL A 574 -38.49 10.21 -3.57
CA VAL A 574 -39.80 10.19 -4.27
C VAL A 574 -40.91 10.06 -3.23
N GLY A 575 -41.83 11.01 -3.21
CA GLY A 575 -42.97 10.98 -2.27
C GLY A 575 -42.55 10.90 -0.79
N GLY A 576 -41.42 11.50 -0.43
CA GLY A 576 -40.90 11.49 0.93
C GLY A 576 -40.14 10.21 1.32
N LYS A 577 -40.04 9.23 0.44
CA LYS A 577 -39.28 7.98 0.64
C LYS A 577 -38.08 7.93 -0.28
N LYS A 578 -36.98 7.37 0.19
CA LYS A 578 -35.79 7.12 -0.62
C LYS A 578 -36.02 5.87 -1.48
N LYS A 579 -35.75 6.00 -2.77
CA LYS A 579 -35.71 4.91 -3.74
C LYS A 579 -34.27 4.64 -4.10
N TYR A 580 -33.80 3.43 -3.87
CA TYR A 580 -32.46 2.96 -4.18
C TYR A 580 -32.47 2.21 -5.50
N THR A 581 -31.59 2.59 -6.42
CA THR A 581 -31.51 1.97 -7.74
C THR A 581 -30.06 1.70 -8.10
N ARG A 582 -29.73 0.43 -8.35
CA ARG A 582 -28.44 0.06 -8.96
C ARG A 582 -28.43 0.58 -10.38
N PHE A 583 -27.36 1.25 -10.76
CA PHE A 583 -27.18 1.73 -12.13
C PHE A 583 -25.83 1.34 -12.67
N GLU A 584 -25.74 1.06 -13.95
CA GLU A 584 -24.49 0.78 -14.65
C GLU A 584 -23.71 2.08 -14.84
N LEU A 585 -22.39 2.07 -14.55
CA LEU A 585 -21.53 3.21 -14.82
C LEU A 585 -21.39 3.43 -16.33
N GLU A 586 -21.14 4.68 -16.72
CA GLU A 586 -20.94 5.06 -18.14
C GLU A 586 -19.83 4.20 -18.78
N ASP A 587 -19.96 3.90 -20.08
CA ASP A 587 -19.00 3.07 -20.84
C ASP A 587 -17.56 3.56 -20.74
N ALA A 588 -17.36 4.87 -20.64
CA ALA A 588 -16.04 5.45 -20.42
C ALA A 588 -15.36 4.98 -19.15
N ARG A 589 -16.13 4.50 -18.14
CA ARG A 589 -15.68 4.06 -16.82
C ARG A 589 -15.61 2.56 -16.64
N GLN A 590 -16.13 1.81 -17.61
CA GLN A 590 -16.07 0.36 -17.58
C GLN A 590 -14.62 -0.12 -17.74
N PRO A 591 -14.20 -1.16 -17.01
CA PRO A 591 -12.87 -1.70 -17.15
C PRO A 591 -12.70 -2.51 -18.43
N THR A 592 -11.46 -2.79 -18.77
CA THR A 592 -11.10 -3.70 -19.85
C THR A 592 -9.95 -4.57 -19.35
N TRP A 593 -10.01 -5.87 -19.63
CA TRP A 593 -8.92 -6.78 -19.36
C TRP A 593 -8.14 -7.12 -20.61
N LYS A 594 -6.82 -7.12 -20.50
CA LYS A 594 -5.88 -7.61 -21.51
C LYS A 594 -4.81 -8.46 -20.81
N PRO A 595 -4.31 -9.53 -21.43
CA PRO A 595 -3.29 -10.40 -20.83
C PRO A 595 -2.03 -9.66 -20.35
N CYS A 596 -1.60 -8.60 -21.02
CA CYS A 596 -0.48 -7.77 -20.58
C CYS A 596 -0.70 -7.09 -19.22
N MET A 597 -1.94 -6.98 -18.73
CA MET A 597 -2.26 -6.23 -17.51
C MET A 597 -1.94 -6.98 -16.20
N TYR A 598 -1.37 -8.18 -16.26
CA TYR A 598 -0.84 -8.84 -15.07
C TYR A 598 0.31 -8.05 -14.46
N TYR A 599 1.21 -7.56 -15.31
CA TYR A 599 2.35 -6.74 -14.92
C TYR A 599 2.41 -5.47 -15.76
N PHE A 600 3.00 -4.42 -15.22
CA PHE A 600 3.27 -3.21 -15.99
C PHE A 600 4.44 -3.43 -16.96
N PRO A 601 4.50 -2.64 -18.05
CA PRO A 601 5.65 -2.67 -18.92
C PRO A 601 6.90 -2.22 -18.18
N LEU A 602 8.04 -2.80 -18.53
CA LEU A 602 9.33 -2.32 -18.05
C LEU A 602 9.59 -0.89 -18.56
N PRO A 603 10.39 -0.11 -17.82
CA PRO A 603 10.85 1.19 -18.30
C PRO A 603 11.51 1.09 -19.67
N ALA A 604 10.99 1.77 -20.67
CA ALA A 604 11.54 1.73 -22.03
C ALA A 604 13.01 2.17 -22.07
N ASP A 605 13.35 3.20 -21.28
CA ASP A 605 14.73 3.72 -21.21
C ASP A 605 15.70 2.69 -20.61
N GLU A 606 15.24 1.80 -19.73
CA GLU A 606 16.06 0.74 -19.17
C GLU A 606 16.06 -0.50 -20.08
N ALA A 607 14.90 -0.94 -20.54
CA ALA A 607 14.79 -2.08 -21.43
C ALA A 607 15.56 -1.88 -22.76
N SER A 608 15.62 -0.65 -23.28
CA SER A 608 16.33 -0.36 -24.52
C SER A 608 17.86 -0.42 -24.40
N LYS A 609 18.41 -0.34 -23.19
CA LYS A 609 19.86 -0.39 -22.94
C LYS A 609 20.38 -1.82 -22.81
N MET A 610 19.52 -2.79 -22.54
CA MET A 610 19.87 -4.16 -22.16
C MET A 610 19.12 -5.16 -23.04
N LYS A 611 19.84 -6.10 -23.66
CA LYS A 611 19.24 -7.13 -24.55
C LYS A 611 18.54 -8.24 -23.77
N ASN A 612 19.10 -8.61 -22.61
CA ASN A 612 18.60 -9.70 -21.78
C ASN A 612 17.46 -9.26 -20.83
N PHE A 613 17.25 -7.94 -20.71
CA PHE A 613 16.18 -7.35 -19.90
C PHE A 613 14.90 -7.21 -20.72
N VAL A 614 14.36 -8.35 -21.14
CA VAL A 614 13.19 -8.42 -22.02
C VAL A 614 11.93 -7.95 -21.31
N ASN A 615 11.08 -7.19 -22.01
CA ASN A 615 9.80 -6.72 -21.48
C ASN A 615 8.84 -7.88 -21.14
N ASN A 616 7.79 -7.58 -20.39
CA ASN A 616 6.73 -8.54 -20.12
C ASN A 616 5.94 -8.84 -21.39
N ASP A 617 5.40 -10.05 -21.49
CA ASP A 617 4.63 -10.52 -22.63
C ASP A 617 3.51 -9.52 -23.00
N TYR A 618 3.25 -9.36 -24.27
CA TYR A 618 2.22 -8.47 -24.83
C TYR A 618 2.42 -6.96 -24.64
N TRP A 619 3.63 -6.51 -24.28
CA TRP A 619 4.03 -5.11 -24.19
C TRP A 619 5.00 -4.68 -25.30
N ASP A 620 4.83 -5.17 -26.49
CA ASP A 620 5.65 -4.83 -27.68
C ASP A 620 5.40 -3.40 -28.19
#